data_852156077d51ebcf9986513f7a0df87c
#
_entry.id   852156077d51ebcf9986513f7a0df87c
#
_cell.length_a   1.000
_cell.length_b   1.000
_cell.length_c   1.000
_cell.angle_alpha   90.00
_cell.angle_beta   90.00
_cell.angle_gamma   90.00
#
_symmetry.space_group_name_H-M   'P 1'
#
loop_
_entity.id
_entity.type
_entity.pdbx_description
1 polymer ?
#
loop_
_entity_poly.entity_id
_entity_poly.type
_entity_poly.pdbx_seq_one_letter_code
_entity_poly.pdbx_strand_id
1 'polypeptide(L)'
;MRRRVAALVVAALAGCAVEPAKPPPEIALPAIGRFSAAQPGDVLPSGWRVWQLSGLKRPTEYRLIDHEGRTVVFARARSSASGLVFPISIDPKEYPLLHWHWNVPALIHRADNTQRHLEDSPARIVIAFDGDKSKLPLEERLFADQFRLFTKQEFPYALLMYIWENRAPVGSVIDNVHTSRIKMIVADSGPANLGTWREQTRNLYEDYRRAFGEEPPRIRSVGIMTDSDNTGEDAEAYYGDISFLRAPD
;
A
#
# COMPACT_ATOMS: atom_id res chain seq x y z
N MET A 1 -90.54 -27.41 -8.16
CA MET A 1 -89.56 -26.54 -8.81
C MET A 1 -88.48 -26.13 -7.79
N ARG A 2 -87.27 -26.75 -7.83
CA ARG A 2 -86.21 -26.45 -6.92
C ARG A 2 -85.11 -25.76 -7.75
N ARG A 3 -84.87 -24.45 -7.50
CA ARG A 3 -83.82 -23.67 -8.13
C ARG A 3 -82.49 -24.00 -7.41
N ARG A 4 -81.52 -24.48 -8.16
CA ARG A 4 -80.14 -24.64 -7.70
C ARG A 4 -79.38 -23.34 -7.92
N VAL A 5 -78.88 -22.74 -6.85
CA VAL A 5 -77.98 -21.59 -6.90
C VAL A 5 -76.56 -22.16 -6.97
N ALA A 6 -75.84 -21.85 -8.06
CA ALA A 6 -74.45 -22.22 -8.18
C ALA A 6 -73.60 -21.06 -7.58
N ALA A 7 -72.81 -21.38 -6.56
CA ALA A 7 -71.85 -20.45 -5.97
C ALA A 7 -70.55 -20.51 -6.75
N LEU A 8 -70.14 -19.36 -7.31
CA LEU A 8 -68.86 -19.19 -7.99
C LEU A 8 -67.80 -18.89 -6.93
N VAL A 9 -66.84 -19.77 -6.76
CA VAL A 9 -65.65 -19.56 -5.89
C VAL A 9 -64.59 -18.89 -6.75
N VAL A 10 -64.30 -17.58 -6.50
CA VAL A 10 -63.16 -16.90 -7.08
C VAL A 10 -61.95 -17.14 -6.20
N ALA A 11 -61.01 -17.94 -6.69
CA ALA A 11 -59.71 -18.14 -6.05
C ALA A 11 -58.80 -16.94 -6.38
N ALA A 12 -58.52 -16.11 -5.36
CA ALA A 12 -57.54 -15.05 -5.45
C ALA A 12 -56.13 -15.64 -5.37
N LEU A 13 -55.39 -15.65 -6.47
CA LEU A 13 -53.97 -15.98 -6.50
C LEU A 13 -53.21 -14.77 -5.93
N ALA A 14 -52.79 -14.86 -4.67
CA ALA A 14 -51.84 -13.95 -4.07
C ALA A 14 -50.45 -14.22 -4.67
N GLY A 15 -50.08 -13.47 -5.68
CA GLY A 15 -48.70 -13.46 -6.19
C GLY A 15 -47.77 -12.84 -5.14
N CYS A 16 -46.88 -13.63 -4.56
CA CYS A 16 -45.75 -13.10 -3.77
C CYS A 16 -44.86 -12.30 -4.72
N ALA A 17 -44.94 -10.98 -4.64
CA ALA A 17 -43.93 -10.11 -5.27
C ALA A 17 -42.61 -10.38 -4.54
N VAL A 18 -41.65 -11.01 -5.21
CA VAL A 18 -40.28 -11.11 -4.75
C VAL A 18 -39.69 -9.71 -4.89
N GLU A 19 -39.49 -9.05 -3.76
CA GLU A 19 -38.79 -7.76 -3.72
C GLU A 19 -37.38 -7.97 -4.29
N PRO A 20 -36.91 -7.15 -5.26
CA PRO A 20 -35.54 -7.30 -5.80
C PRO A 20 -34.57 -7.14 -4.65
N ALA A 21 -33.64 -8.11 -4.51
CA ALA A 21 -32.61 -8.09 -3.51
C ALA A 21 -31.87 -6.74 -3.57
N LYS A 22 -31.83 -6.05 -2.43
CA LYS A 22 -31.07 -4.80 -2.29
C LYS A 22 -29.63 -5.09 -2.72
N PRO A 23 -29.03 -4.30 -3.64
CA PRO A 23 -27.64 -4.51 -4.02
C PRO A 23 -26.78 -4.50 -2.77
N PRO A 24 -25.77 -5.38 -2.69
CA PRO A 24 -24.86 -5.40 -1.55
C PRO A 24 -24.33 -3.97 -1.34
N PRO A 25 -24.16 -3.53 -0.07
CA PRO A 25 -23.67 -2.21 0.21
C PRO A 25 -22.36 -2.03 -0.57
N GLU A 26 -22.28 -0.98 -1.36
CA GLU A 26 -21.04 -0.56 -2.00
C GLU A 26 -20.03 -0.43 -0.86
N ILE A 27 -19.05 -1.35 -0.80
CA ILE A 27 -17.98 -1.29 0.19
C ILE A 27 -17.21 -0.04 -0.20
N ALA A 28 -17.58 1.10 0.40
CA ALA A 28 -16.75 2.28 0.37
C ALA A 28 -15.38 1.80 0.85
N LEU A 29 -14.39 1.80 -0.06
CA LEU A 29 -13.01 1.53 0.34
C LEU A 29 -12.75 2.34 1.60
N PRO A 30 -12.30 1.74 2.70
CA PRO A 30 -11.94 2.52 3.85
C PRO A 30 -11.01 3.60 3.33
N ALA A 31 -11.24 4.85 3.71
CA ALA A 31 -10.44 5.97 3.27
C ALA A 31 -9.01 5.74 3.78
N ILE A 32 -8.23 5.08 2.94
CA ILE A 32 -6.87 4.64 3.24
C ILE A 32 -6.01 5.88 3.12
N GLY A 33 -5.38 6.29 4.23
CA GLY A 33 -4.45 7.40 4.18
C GLY A 33 -5.07 8.75 3.80
N ARG A 34 -6.29 9.05 4.25
CA ARG A 34 -6.83 10.42 4.18
C ARG A 34 -6.20 11.27 5.29
N PHE A 35 -4.90 11.49 5.18
CA PHE A 35 -4.15 12.27 6.17
C PHE A 35 -4.65 13.71 6.23
N SER A 36 -5.09 14.26 5.08
CA SER A 36 -5.65 15.62 5.00
C SER A 36 -6.93 15.82 5.81
N ALA A 37 -7.63 14.74 6.17
CA ALA A 37 -8.83 14.79 7.02
C ALA A 37 -8.52 14.66 8.52
N ALA A 38 -7.26 14.38 8.89
CA ALA A 38 -6.82 14.29 10.26
C ALA A 38 -6.41 15.68 10.81
N GLN A 39 -6.29 15.76 12.15
CA GLN A 39 -5.75 16.96 12.79
C GLN A 39 -4.23 16.82 12.99
N PRO A 40 -3.45 17.88 12.82
CA PRO A 40 -2.04 17.88 13.18
C PRO A 40 -1.84 17.53 14.67
N GLY A 41 -0.80 16.76 14.99
CA GLY A 41 -0.46 16.32 16.34
C GLY A 41 0.53 15.18 16.34
N ASP A 42 0.83 14.64 17.52
CA ASP A 42 1.78 13.52 17.66
C ASP A 42 1.15 12.14 17.52
N VAL A 43 -0.17 12.08 17.37
CA VAL A 43 -0.92 10.84 17.24
C VAL A 43 -0.86 10.37 15.78
N LEU A 44 -0.57 9.09 15.58
CA LEU A 44 -0.60 8.46 14.26
C LEU A 44 -2.02 8.51 13.66
N PRO A 45 -2.14 8.53 12.32
CA PRO A 45 -3.45 8.44 11.68
C PRO A 45 -4.20 7.18 12.13
N SER A 46 -5.52 7.30 12.30
CA SER A 46 -6.36 6.18 12.75
C SER A 46 -6.18 4.93 11.86
N GLY A 47 -6.00 3.78 12.50
CA GLY A 47 -5.78 2.48 11.83
C GLY A 47 -4.35 2.23 11.34
N TRP A 48 -3.49 3.26 11.31
CA TRP A 48 -2.08 3.10 11.00
C TRP A 48 -1.29 2.66 12.22
N ARG A 49 -0.31 1.81 12.00
CA ARG A 49 0.58 1.30 13.05
C ARG A 49 2.03 1.31 12.59
N VAL A 50 2.93 1.48 13.53
CA VAL A 50 4.37 1.37 13.25
C VAL A 50 4.70 -0.08 12.88
N TRP A 51 5.41 -0.23 11.79
CA TRP A 51 6.00 -1.50 11.36
C TRP A 51 7.51 -1.42 11.45
N GLN A 52 8.10 -2.18 12.37
CA GLN A 52 9.54 -2.27 12.57
C GLN A 52 10.08 -3.52 11.90
N LEU A 53 11.12 -3.36 11.07
CA LEU A 53 11.82 -4.47 10.42
C LEU A 53 12.52 -5.38 11.43
N SER A 54 13.06 -4.82 12.50
CA SER A 54 13.60 -5.58 13.62
C SER A 54 13.67 -4.71 14.88
N GLY A 55 13.65 -5.32 16.07
CA GLY A 55 13.82 -4.59 17.33
C GLY A 55 15.23 -4.01 17.56
N LEU A 56 16.18 -4.32 16.67
CA LEU A 56 17.55 -3.81 16.74
C LEU A 56 17.73 -2.50 15.94
N LYS A 57 16.83 -2.21 15.01
CA LYS A 57 16.87 -0.98 14.21
C LYS A 57 16.17 0.15 14.94
N ARG A 58 16.76 1.35 14.92
CA ARG A 58 16.10 2.56 15.41
C ARG A 58 14.86 2.83 14.56
N PRO A 59 13.71 3.14 15.16
CA PRO A 59 12.52 3.51 14.39
C PRO A 59 12.66 4.91 13.77
N THR A 60 12.09 5.07 12.58
CA THR A 60 11.84 6.36 11.94
C THR A 60 10.74 7.09 12.70
N GLU A 61 10.89 8.39 12.86
CA GLU A 61 9.88 9.26 13.48
C GLU A 61 8.78 9.57 12.47
N TYR A 62 7.52 9.41 12.88
CA TYR A 62 6.35 9.78 12.08
C TYR A 62 5.41 10.66 12.88
N ARG A 63 4.96 11.78 12.29
CA ARG A 63 4.01 12.71 12.92
C ARG A 63 3.03 13.26 11.89
N LEU A 64 1.80 13.54 12.33
CA LEU A 64 0.85 14.37 11.59
C LEU A 64 1.19 15.84 11.83
N ILE A 65 1.47 16.57 10.77
CA ILE A 65 1.78 18.00 10.84
C ILE A 65 0.95 18.79 9.83
N ASP A 66 0.78 20.08 10.06
CA ASP A 66 0.39 21.01 8.99
C ASP A 66 1.60 21.30 8.11
N HIS A 67 1.46 21.12 6.82
CA HIS A 67 2.45 21.49 5.83
C HIS A 67 1.74 22.19 4.67
N GLU A 68 2.01 23.48 4.52
CA GLU A 68 1.39 24.33 3.49
C GLU A 68 -0.15 24.33 3.54
N GLY A 69 -0.73 24.35 4.75
CA GLY A 69 -2.18 24.37 4.97
C GLY A 69 -2.89 23.03 4.77
N ARG A 70 -2.14 21.93 4.71
CA ARG A 70 -2.68 20.57 4.60
C ARG A 70 -2.06 19.65 5.67
N THR A 71 -2.88 18.85 6.32
CA THR A 71 -2.37 17.82 7.23
C THR A 71 -1.75 16.67 6.43
N VAL A 72 -0.51 16.33 6.77
CA VAL A 72 0.29 15.29 6.10
C VAL A 72 1.04 14.46 7.13
N VAL A 73 1.54 13.30 6.74
CA VAL A 73 2.50 12.56 7.57
C VAL A 73 3.91 13.04 7.23
N PHE A 74 4.58 13.63 8.22
CA PHE A 74 6.01 13.89 8.20
C PHE A 74 6.77 12.68 8.70
N ALA A 75 7.78 12.26 7.96
CA ALA A 75 8.70 11.19 8.32
C ALA A 75 10.11 11.73 8.42
N ARG A 76 10.83 11.33 9.48
CA ARG A 76 12.27 11.64 9.66
C ARG A 76 13.02 10.39 10.09
N ALA A 77 13.94 9.95 9.25
CA ALA A 77 14.89 8.90 9.56
C ALA A 77 16.24 9.51 9.95
N ARG A 78 16.87 8.99 10.99
CA ARG A 78 18.23 9.32 11.45
C ARG A 78 18.98 8.03 11.67
N SER A 79 19.64 7.52 10.63
CA SER A 79 20.22 6.17 10.63
C SER A 79 19.19 5.15 11.14
N SER A 80 17.99 5.20 10.58
CA SER A 80 16.84 4.46 11.11
C SER A 80 15.99 3.86 9.99
N ALA A 81 15.24 2.80 10.32
CA ALA A 81 14.34 2.13 9.39
C ALA A 81 13.11 1.61 10.12
N SER A 82 11.98 2.15 9.78
CA SER A 82 10.65 1.60 10.07
C SER A 82 9.63 2.20 9.11
N GLY A 83 8.45 1.61 9.04
CA GLY A 83 7.34 2.14 8.25
C GLY A 83 6.09 2.36 9.10
N LEU A 84 5.12 3.03 8.52
CA LEU A 84 3.73 2.97 8.94
C LEU A 84 2.97 2.06 8.00
N VAL A 85 2.09 1.21 8.52
CA VAL A 85 1.31 0.26 7.73
C VAL A 85 -0.16 0.32 8.13
N PHE A 86 -1.02 0.24 7.12
CA PHE A 86 -2.47 0.13 7.26
C PHE A 86 -2.94 -1.21 6.67
N PRO A 87 -3.58 -2.10 7.48
CA PRO A 87 -4.11 -3.37 6.98
C PRO A 87 -5.34 -3.11 6.10
N ILE A 88 -5.41 -3.82 4.97
CA ILE A 88 -6.53 -3.77 4.02
C ILE A 88 -6.78 -5.16 3.44
N SER A 89 -7.83 -5.29 2.65
CA SER A 89 -8.07 -6.46 1.81
C SER A 89 -8.70 -5.99 0.50
N ILE A 90 -7.87 -5.72 -0.51
CA ILE A 90 -8.29 -5.17 -1.80
C ILE A 90 -7.96 -6.16 -2.90
N ASP A 91 -8.88 -6.34 -3.86
CA ASP A 91 -8.60 -7.03 -5.11
C ASP A 91 -7.98 -6.03 -6.10
N PRO A 92 -6.73 -6.22 -6.53
CA PRO A 92 -6.09 -5.30 -7.47
C PRO A 92 -6.72 -5.33 -8.89
N LYS A 93 -7.58 -6.31 -9.20
CA LYS A 93 -8.37 -6.31 -10.44
C LYS A 93 -9.51 -5.30 -10.41
N GLU A 94 -10.14 -5.15 -9.24
CA GLU A 94 -11.22 -4.18 -9.05
C GLU A 94 -10.70 -2.75 -8.86
N TYR A 95 -9.54 -2.63 -8.20
CA TYR A 95 -8.88 -1.35 -7.88
C TYR A 95 -7.43 -1.37 -8.35
N PRO A 96 -7.22 -1.31 -9.67
CA PRO A 96 -5.89 -1.44 -10.25
C PRO A 96 -5.01 -0.20 -10.08
N LEU A 97 -5.59 0.95 -9.75
CA LEU A 97 -4.84 2.19 -9.68
C LEU A 97 -4.54 2.55 -8.24
N LEU A 98 -3.27 2.89 -7.99
CA LEU A 98 -2.80 3.47 -6.73
C LEU A 98 -2.43 4.93 -6.98
N HIS A 99 -3.00 5.82 -6.16
CA HIS A 99 -2.79 7.26 -6.22
C HIS A 99 -2.24 7.74 -4.88
N TRP A 100 -1.20 8.60 -4.91
CA TRP A 100 -0.62 9.18 -3.70
C TRP A 100 0.09 10.50 -3.99
N HIS A 101 0.37 11.24 -2.90
CA HIS A 101 1.18 12.43 -2.93
C HIS A 101 2.38 12.27 -2.00
N TRP A 102 3.51 12.79 -2.39
CA TRP A 102 4.69 12.92 -1.53
C TRP A 102 5.51 14.17 -1.87
N ASN A 103 6.31 14.59 -0.91
CA ASN A 103 7.33 15.62 -1.10
C ASN A 103 8.61 15.17 -0.39
N VAL A 104 9.71 15.17 -1.11
CA VAL A 104 11.04 14.81 -0.59
C VAL A 104 11.92 16.07 -0.66
N PRO A 105 12.36 16.60 0.48
CA PRO A 105 13.16 17.81 0.51
C PRO A 105 14.61 17.61 0.06
N ALA A 106 15.18 16.43 0.26
CA ALA A 106 16.55 16.11 -0.09
C ALA A 106 16.74 14.61 -0.40
N LEU A 107 17.69 14.30 -1.27
CA LEU A 107 18.14 12.92 -1.50
C LEU A 107 19.04 12.46 -0.34
N ILE A 108 19.09 11.15 -0.14
CA ILE A 108 20.13 10.50 0.67
C ILE A 108 21.36 10.37 -0.23
N HIS A 109 22.41 11.14 0.04
CA HIS A 109 23.52 11.37 -0.90
C HIS A 109 24.16 10.06 -1.40
N ARG A 110 24.40 9.10 -0.51
CA ARG A 110 25.06 7.83 -0.84
C ARG A 110 24.12 6.70 -1.23
N ALA A 111 22.80 6.90 -1.17
CA ALA A 111 21.84 5.84 -1.44
C ALA A 111 21.97 5.29 -2.85
N ASP A 112 21.91 3.96 -2.94
CA ASP A 112 21.93 3.20 -4.17
C ASP A 112 21.15 1.89 -3.95
N ASN A 113 19.92 1.84 -4.42
CA ASN A 113 19.01 0.71 -4.18
C ASN A 113 19.44 -0.59 -4.91
N THR A 114 20.50 -0.55 -5.72
CA THR A 114 21.10 -1.74 -6.34
C THR A 114 22.19 -2.38 -5.46
N GLN A 115 22.58 -1.72 -4.37
CA GLN A 115 23.65 -2.16 -3.48
C GLN A 115 23.14 -2.39 -2.05
N ARG A 116 23.33 -3.60 -1.53
CA ARG A 116 22.81 -4.05 -0.23
C ARG A 116 23.08 -3.11 0.94
N HIS A 117 24.27 -2.51 0.98
CA HIS A 117 24.72 -1.66 2.09
C HIS A 117 24.41 -0.17 1.89
N LEU A 118 23.71 0.17 0.80
CA LEU A 118 23.29 1.52 0.44
C LEU A 118 21.82 1.58 0.05
N GLU A 119 21.06 0.49 0.26
CA GLU A 119 19.63 0.39 -0.10
C GLU A 119 18.76 1.20 0.85
N ASP A 120 18.82 2.53 0.72
CA ASP A 120 17.97 3.48 1.42
C ASP A 120 17.15 4.30 0.43
N SER A 121 16.00 4.80 0.88
CA SER A 121 15.20 5.73 0.07
C SER A 121 14.49 6.74 0.97
N PRO A 122 14.49 8.03 0.60
CA PRO A 122 13.82 9.05 1.39
C PRO A 122 12.31 8.85 1.43
N ALA A 123 11.72 8.25 0.40
CA ALA A 123 10.28 7.97 0.36
C ALA A 123 9.97 6.66 -0.36
N ARG A 124 9.13 5.84 0.28
CA ARG A 124 8.59 4.60 -0.26
C ARG A 124 7.09 4.49 0.02
N ILE A 125 6.32 4.07 -0.98
CA ILE A 125 4.98 3.48 -0.78
C ILE A 125 5.15 1.98 -0.87
N VAL A 126 4.70 1.25 0.15
CA VAL A 126 4.92 -0.20 0.30
C VAL A 126 3.59 -0.93 0.20
N ILE A 127 3.45 -1.82 -0.76
CA ILE A 127 2.25 -2.64 -0.97
C ILE A 127 2.60 -4.09 -0.67
N ALA A 128 1.93 -4.67 0.32
CA ALA A 128 2.08 -6.07 0.66
C ALA A 128 0.94 -6.91 0.08
N PHE A 129 1.31 -8.03 -0.50
CA PHE A 129 0.37 -8.97 -1.12
C PHE A 129 0.25 -10.25 -0.29
N ASP A 130 -0.94 -10.84 -0.34
CA ASP A 130 -1.25 -12.12 0.29
C ASP A 130 -1.37 -13.20 -0.78
N GLY A 131 -0.67 -14.32 -0.60
CA GLY A 131 -0.64 -15.39 -1.58
C GLY A 131 -0.18 -16.70 -0.96
N ASP A 132 -0.26 -17.76 -1.75
CA ASP A 132 0.13 -19.11 -1.33
C ASP A 132 1.65 -19.28 -1.33
N LYS A 133 2.26 -19.06 -0.18
CA LYS A 133 3.72 -19.20 0.00
C LYS A 133 4.23 -20.63 -0.24
N SER A 134 3.37 -21.65 -0.20
CA SER A 134 3.78 -23.02 -0.47
C SER A 134 4.24 -23.23 -1.92
N LYS A 135 3.78 -22.35 -2.83
CA LYS A 135 4.14 -22.34 -4.25
C LYS A 135 5.44 -21.59 -4.55
N LEU A 136 6.00 -20.89 -3.57
CA LEU A 136 7.26 -20.19 -3.75
C LEU A 136 8.44 -21.16 -3.82
N PRO A 137 9.53 -20.80 -4.54
CA PRO A 137 10.79 -21.53 -4.50
C PRO A 137 11.28 -21.77 -3.07
N LEU A 138 12.03 -22.84 -2.86
CA LEU A 138 12.52 -23.21 -1.53
C LEU A 138 13.32 -22.09 -0.86
N GLU A 139 14.17 -21.39 -1.62
CA GLU A 139 14.97 -20.27 -1.14
C GLU A 139 14.12 -19.14 -0.58
N GLU A 140 13.01 -18.79 -1.24
CA GLU A 140 12.09 -17.75 -0.79
C GLU A 140 11.30 -18.16 0.46
N ARG A 141 10.94 -19.43 0.57
CA ARG A 141 10.32 -19.96 1.78
C ARG A 141 11.28 -19.94 2.96
N LEU A 142 12.55 -20.33 2.74
CA LEU A 142 13.59 -20.26 3.77
C LEU A 142 13.87 -18.81 4.19
N PHE A 143 13.90 -17.87 3.24
CA PHE A 143 14.01 -16.45 3.55
C PHE A 143 12.86 -15.97 4.45
N ALA A 144 11.62 -16.33 4.11
CA ALA A 144 10.44 -15.97 4.89
C ALA A 144 10.48 -16.58 6.32
N ASP A 145 10.96 -17.81 6.46
CA ASP A 145 11.14 -18.48 7.77
C ASP A 145 12.25 -17.81 8.60
N GLN A 146 13.36 -17.45 7.98
CA GLN A 146 14.42 -16.68 8.64
C GLN A 146 13.90 -15.30 9.08
N PHE A 147 13.21 -14.58 8.20
CA PHE A 147 12.60 -13.30 8.53
C PHE A 147 11.71 -13.43 9.76
N ARG A 148 10.79 -14.42 9.77
CA ARG A 148 9.91 -14.70 10.92
C ARG A 148 10.69 -15.01 12.20
N LEU A 149 11.76 -15.78 12.10
CA LEU A 149 12.61 -16.15 13.26
C LEU A 149 13.24 -14.90 13.91
N PHE A 150 13.77 -13.98 13.09
CA PHE A 150 14.48 -12.81 13.59
C PHE A 150 13.57 -11.64 13.97
N THR A 151 12.49 -11.44 13.21
CA THR A 151 11.62 -10.27 13.41
C THR A 151 10.35 -10.56 14.22
N LYS A 152 10.02 -11.86 14.42
CA LYS A 152 8.76 -12.35 14.98
C LYS A 152 7.53 -11.93 14.16
N GLN A 153 7.73 -11.58 12.89
CA GLN A 153 6.68 -11.14 11.97
C GLN A 153 6.63 -12.08 10.75
N GLU A 154 5.43 -12.22 10.19
CA GLU A 154 5.24 -12.97 8.94
C GLU A 154 5.65 -12.11 7.75
N PHE A 155 6.60 -12.61 6.96
CA PHE A 155 6.93 -12.01 5.67
C PHE A 155 5.73 -12.17 4.72
N PRO A 156 5.28 -11.13 4.00
CA PRO A 156 4.18 -11.25 3.04
C PRO A 156 4.56 -12.16 1.86
N TYR A 157 3.59 -12.51 1.03
CA TYR A 157 3.85 -13.27 -0.20
C TYR A 157 4.77 -12.49 -1.15
N ALA A 158 4.51 -11.19 -1.30
CA ALA A 158 5.34 -10.26 -2.08
C ALA A 158 5.19 -8.83 -1.52
N LEU A 159 6.22 -8.01 -1.76
CA LEU A 159 6.22 -6.57 -1.54
C LEU A 159 6.53 -5.86 -2.86
N LEU A 160 5.66 -4.96 -3.29
CA LEU A 160 5.95 -3.99 -4.34
C LEU A 160 6.12 -2.62 -3.69
N MET A 161 7.22 -1.96 -3.99
CA MET A 161 7.52 -0.64 -3.45
C MET A 161 7.62 0.38 -4.58
N TYR A 162 6.96 1.52 -4.44
CA TYR A 162 7.27 2.69 -5.25
C TYR A 162 8.24 3.55 -4.47
N ILE A 163 9.34 3.95 -5.10
CA ILE A 163 10.44 4.63 -4.42
C ILE A 163 10.82 5.95 -5.10
N TRP A 164 11.35 6.88 -4.30
CA TRP A 164 12.15 7.98 -4.82
C TRP A 164 13.61 7.53 -4.86
N GLU A 165 14.20 7.49 -6.03
CA GLU A 165 15.54 6.97 -6.28
C GLU A 165 16.52 8.10 -6.69
N ASN A 166 17.81 7.90 -6.48
CA ASN A 166 18.80 8.94 -6.75
C ASN A 166 19.13 9.11 -8.24
N ARG A 167 19.17 8.03 -9.03
CA ARG A 167 19.77 8.01 -10.37
C ARG A 167 19.00 7.18 -11.40
N ALA A 168 18.42 6.04 -10.96
CA ALA A 168 17.75 5.14 -11.88
C ALA A 168 16.55 5.82 -12.54
N PRO A 169 16.31 5.61 -13.84
CA PRO A 169 15.20 6.24 -14.55
C PRO A 169 13.84 5.90 -13.94
N VAL A 170 12.91 6.86 -13.98
CA VAL A 170 11.51 6.64 -13.60
C VAL A 170 10.93 5.49 -14.42
N GLY A 171 10.20 4.60 -13.75
CA GLY A 171 9.63 3.38 -14.31
C GLY A 171 10.56 2.16 -14.28
N SER A 172 11.84 2.31 -13.90
CA SER A 172 12.75 1.16 -13.70
C SER A 172 12.23 0.24 -12.61
N VAL A 173 12.42 -1.06 -12.80
CA VAL A 173 12.22 -2.09 -11.78
C VAL A 173 13.58 -2.45 -11.22
N ILE A 174 13.75 -2.32 -9.92
CA ILE A 174 14.97 -2.69 -9.19
C ILE A 174 14.66 -3.91 -8.34
N ASP A 175 15.46 -4.96 -8.49
CA ASP A 175 15.36 -6.17 -7.69
C ASP A 175 15.94 -5.93 -6.30
N ASN A 176 15.25 -6.42 -5.26
CA ASN A 176 15.83 -6.40 -3.93
C ASN A 176 16.98 -7.41 -3.83
N VAL A 177 18.05 -7.02 -3.17
CA VAL A 177 19.28 -7.82 -3.05
C VAL A 177 19.16 -9.02 -2.10
N HIS A 178 18.04 -9.18 -1.39
CA HIS A 178 17.84 -10.23 -0.41
C HIS A 178 16.85 -11.31 -0.87
N THR A 179 15.87 -10.94 -1.68
CA THR A 179 14.78 -11.82 -2.09
C THR A 179 14.14 -11.35 -3.39
N SER A 180 13.75 -12.27 -4.25
CA SER A 180 12.99 -11.95 -5.46
C SER A 180 11.54 -11.51 -5.16
N ARG A 181 11.10 -11.66 -3.91
CA ARG A 181 9.73 -11.31 -3.48
C ARG A 181 9.58 -9.85 -3.03
N ILE A 182 10.62 -9.05 -3.14
CA ILE A 182 10.57 -7.59 -3.02
C ILE A 182 11.02 -6.98 -4.35
N LYS A 183 10.19 -6.12 -4.91
CA LYS A 183 10.50 -5.34 -6.12
C LYS A 183 10.27 -3.87 -5.86
N MET A 184 11.16 -3.04 -6.37
CA MET A 184 11.07 -1.59 -6.27
C MET A 184 10.86 -0.99 -7.66
N ILE A 185 9.89 -0.10 -7.78
CA ILE A 185 9.63 0.67 -9.01
C ILE A 185 9.95 2.13 -8.72
N VAL A 186 10.81 2.70 -9.53
CA VAL A 186 11.17 4.11 -9.43
C VAL A 186 9.99 4.97 -9.86
N ALA A 187 9.38 5.69 -8.93
CA ALA A 187 8.26 6.61 -9.21
C ALA A 187 8.74 8.05 -9.41
N ASP A 188 9.74 8.48 -8.65
CA ASP A 188 10.48 9.74 -8.87
C ASP A 188 11.99 9.46 -8.79
N SER A 189 12.80 10.29 -9.47
CA SER A 189 14.24 10.09 -9.55
C SER A 189 15.01 11.41 -9.58
N GLY A 190 16.14 11.42 -8.89
CA GLY A 190 17.09 12.52 -8.90
C GLY A 190 16.58 13.81 -8.23
N PRO A 191 17.33 14.91 -8.38
CA PRO A 191 17.09 16.14 -7.61
C PRO A 191 16.08 17.12 -8.24
N ALA A 192 15.63 16.89 -9.47
CA ALA A 192 14.87 17.89 -10.23
C ALA A 192 13.54 18.34 -9.59
N ASN A 193 12.92 17.47 -8.79
CA ASN A 193 11.61 17.70 -8.16
C ASN A 193 11.68 17.78 -6.63
N LEU A 194 12.87 17.90 -6.05
CA LEU A 194 13.03 18.03 -4.60
C LEU A 194 12.31 19.27 -4.07
N GLY A 195 11.72 19.15 -2.88
CA GLY A 195 10.99 20.21 -2.21
C GLY A 195 9.64 20.55 -2.85
N THR A 196 9.20 19.82 -3.88
CA THR A 196 7.90 20.03 -4.53
C THR A 196 6.97 18.84 -4.28
N TRP A 197 5.67 19.12 -4.12
CA TRP A 197 4.67 18.09 -4.05
C TRP A 197 4.57 17.34 -5.38
N ARG A 198 4.69 16.03 -5.32
CA ARG A 198 4.53 15.13 -6.45
C ARG A 198 3.26 14.33 -6.28
N GLU A 199 2.44 14.35 -7.31
CA GLU A 199 1.25 13.53 -7.43
C GLU A 199 1.56 12.36 -8.35
N GLN A 200 1.27 11.15 -7.91
CA GLN A 200 1.54 9.92 -8.63
C GLN A 200 0.26 9.11 -8.78
N THR A 201 0.04 8.58 -9.96
CA THR A 201 -0.98 7.55 -10.23
C THR A 201 -0.33 6.42 -10.99
N ARG A 202 -0.38 5.22 -10.44
CA ARG A 202 0.23 4.03 -11.05
C ARG A 202 -0.80 2.92 -11.23
N ASN A 203 -0.73 2.23 -12.35
CA ASN A 203 -1.46 0.98 -12.51
C ASN A 203 -0.71 -0.12 -11.75
N LEU A 204 -1.07 -0.30 -10.48
CA LEU A 204 -0.47 -1.26 -9.57
C LEU A 204 -0.60 -2.71 -10.07
N TYR A 205 -1.73 -3.03 -10.71
CA TYR A 205 -1.97 -4.36 -11.27
C TYR A 205 -0.95 -4.69 -12.37
N GLU A 206 -0.77 -3.79 -13.34
CA GLU A 206 0.18 -3.98 -14.43
C GLU A 206 1.64 -3.87 -13.94
N ASP A 207 1.91 -2.99 -12.98
CA ASP A 207 3.24 -2.85 -12.39
C ASP A 207 3.65 -4.14 -11.65
N TYR A 208 2.72 -4.79 -10.94
CA TYR A 208 2.98 -6.07 -10.30
C TYR A 208 3.29 -7.17 -11.33
N ARG A 209 2.44 -7.28 -12.37
CA ARG A 209 2.65 -8.27 -13.44
C ARG A 209 4.01 -8.10 -14.13
N ARG A 210 4.39 -6.86 -14.41
CA ARG A 210 5.69 -6.53 -15.01
C ARG A 210 6.85 -6.88 -14.10
N ALA A 211 6.72 -6.63 -12.78
CA ALA A 211 7.79 -6.82 -11.83
C ALA A 211 7.99 -8.29 -11.41
N PHE A 212 6.91 -9.04 -11.25
CA PHE A 212 6.94 -10.43 -10.76
C PHE A 212 6.69 -11.49 -11.83
N GLY A 213 6.15 -11.13 -13.00
CA GLY A 213 5.81 -12.08 -14.06
C GLY A 213 4.61 -12.97 -13.74
N GLU A 214 3.79 -12.61 -12.78
CA GLU A 214 2.63 -13.37 -12.32
C GLU A 214 1.43 -12.44 -12.04
N GLU A 215 0.23 -13.02 -11.88
CA GLU A 215 -0.97 -12.28 -11.51
C GLU A 215 -0.88 -11.80 -10.04
N PRO A 216 -1.22 -10.52 -9.75
CA PRO A 216 -1.18 -10.02 -8.38
C PRO A 216 -2.25 -10.71 -7.52
N PRO A 217 -1.87 -11.26 -6.37
CA PRO A 217 -2.83 -11.71 -5.38
C PRO A 217 -3.48 -10.52 -4.65
N ARG A 218 -4.37 -10.78 -3.70
CA ARG A 218 -5.00 -9.72 -2.90
C ARG A 218 -3.97 -8.88 -2.17
N ILE A 219 -4.22 -7.59 -2.12
CA ILE A 219 -3.44 -6.65 -1.31
C ILE A 219 -3.87 -6.81 0.15
N ARG A 220 -2.91 -7.03 1.05
CA ARG A 220 -3.13 -7.19 2.50
C ARG A 220 -2.82 -5.95 3.33
N SER A 221 -1.96 -5.08 2.82
CA SER A 221 -1.64 -3.81 3.47
C SER A 221 -1.01 -2.82 2.51
N VAL A 222 -1.17 -1.54 2.83
CA VAL A 222 -0.42 -0.43 2.26
C VAL A 222 0.41 0.22 3.36
N GLY A 223 1.58 0.73 3.02
CA GLY A 223 2.48 1.40 3.96
C GLY A 223 3.23 2.55 3.33
N ILE A 224 3.82 3.36 4.21
CA ILE A 224 4.82 4.36 3.86
C ILE A 224 6.10 4.05 4.63
N MET A 225 7.25 4.34 4.02
CA MET A 225 8.53 4.11 4.67
C MET A 225 9.56 5.16 4.23
N THR A 226 10.31 5.65 5.20
CA THR A 226 11.50 6.48 5.03
C THR A 226 12.62 5.82 5.81
N ASP A 227 13.70 5.48 5.14
CA ASP A 227 14.81 4.75 5.75
C ASP A 227 16.17 5.32 5.33
N SER A 228 17.14 5.24 6.24
CA SER A 228 18.49 5.75 6.06
C SER A 228 19.52 4.97 6.89
N ASP A 229 19.19 3.76 7.30
CA ASP A 229 20.02 2.99 8.23
C ASP A 229 21.21 2.32 7.55
N ASN A 230 21.14 2.05 6.26
CA ASN A 230 22.22 1.45 5.50
C ASN A 230 23.33 2.47 5.19
N THR A 231 22.96 3.69 4.81
CA THR A 231 23.92 4.78 4.54
C THR A 231 24.36 5.48 5.83
N GLY A 232 23.55 5.42 6.90
CA GLY A 232 23.78 6.13 8.15
C GLY A 232 23.54 7.64 8.05
N GLU A 233 22.87 8.10 6.98
CA GLU A 233 22.52 9.51 6.77
C GLU A 233 21.15 9.86 7.39
N ASP A 234 20.73 11.11 7.24
CA ASP A 234 19.39 11.56 7.58
C ASP A 234 18.50 11.58 6.33
N ALA A 235 17.21 11.32 6.51
CA ALA A 235 16.22 11.43 5.45
C ALA A 235 14.90 11.99 5.98
N GLU A 236 14.25 12.81 5.16
CA GLU A 236 12.92 13.36 5.45
C GLU A 236 11.99 13.18 4.26
N ALA A 237 10.72 12.98 4.55
CA ALA A 237 9.67 12.99 3.55
C ALA A 237 8.34 13.45 4.15
N TYR A 238 7.49 13.99 3.28
CA TYR A 238 6.10 14.31 3.58
C TYR A 238 5.22 13.43 2.72
N TYR A 239 4.25 12.76 3.35
CA TYR A 239 3.29 11.90 2.67
C TYR A 239 1.90 12.53 2.77
N GLY A 240 1.30 12.80 1.63
CA GLY A 240 -0.09 13.18 1.49
C GLY A 240 -1.00 11.97 1.34
N ASP A 241 -2.24 12.22 0.97
CA ASP A 241 -3.26 11.18 0.88
C ASP A 241 -2.88 10.05 -0.08
N ILE A 242 -3.33 8.84 0.29
CA ILE A 242 -3.15 7.61 -0.49
C ILE A 242 -4.52 7.00 -0.75
N SER A 243 -4.80 6.61 -1.99
CA SER A 243 -6.06 5.97 -2.37
C SER A 243 -5.90 4.90 -3.43
N PHE A 244 -6.80 3.92 -3.40
CA PHE A 244 -6.96 2.95 -4.48
C PHE A 244 -8.17 3.33 -5.32
N LEU A 245 -8.04 3.29 -6.63
CA LEU A 245 -9.05 3.73 -7.57
C LEU A 245 -9.41 2.61 -8.55
N ARG A 246 -10.65 2.60 -9.00
CA ARG A 246 -11.07 1.78 -10.13
C ARG A 246 -10.47 2.34 -11.43
N ALA A 247 -10.26 1.48 -12.42
CA ALA A 247 -9.97 1.98 -13.76
C ALA A 247 -11.17 2.79 -14.25
N PRO A 248 -10.96 3.89 -14.99
CA PRO A 248 -12.06 4.53 -15.72
C PRO A 248 -12.64 3.53 -16.72
N ASP A 249 -13.97 3.56 -16.87
CA ASP A 249 -14.74 2.79 -17.87
C ASP A 249 -14.34 3.14 -19.30
#